data_bdd223e126f4a641160f5ec0e546e650
#
_entry.id   bdd223e126f4a641160f5ec0e546e650
#
_cell.length_a   1.000
_cell.length_b   1.000
_cell.length_c   1.000
_cell.angle_alpha   90.00
_cell.angle_beta   90.00
_cell.angle_gamma   90.00
#
_symmetry.space_group_name_H-M   'P 1'
#
loop_
_entity.id
_entity.type
_entity.pdbx_description
1 polymer ?
#
loop_
_entity_poly.entity_id
_entity_poly.type
_entity_poly.pdbx_seq_one_letter_code
_entity_poly.pdbx_strand_id
1 'polypeptide(L)'
;TNMSLGVAVLNKLVALASKTLRDFDIEIVEQHHRHKVDSPSGTALTLAEHAANARDLDLDEVRISGRDGQIGARTKDEIAVMALRGGDIVGRHTVGLYNDGEFLELNHTATARNTFSKGAIKVAKWIIGKDAKLYSINDALGL
;
A
#
# COMPACT_ATOMS: atom_id res chain seq x y z
N THR A 1 -6.91 -4.76 6.62
CA THR A 1 -7.63 -3.57 6.16
C THR A 1 -8.52 -3.84 4.95
N ASN A 2 -8.15 -4.70 4.04
CA ASN A 2 -9.03 -5.18 2.98
C ASN A 2 -8.77 -6.67 2.67
N MET A 3 -9.66 -7.29 1.91
CA MET A 3 -9.58 -8.72 1.59
C MET A 3 -9.06 -9.00 0.18
N SER A 4 -8.38 -8.02 -0.46
CA SER A 4 -7.73 -8.23 -1.76
C SER A 4 -6.48 -9.10 -1.58
N LEU A 5 -6.43 -10.21 -2.31
CA LEU A 5 -5.27 -11.10 -2.32
C LEU A 5 -4.04 -10.40 -2.90
N GLY A 6 -4.25 -9.59 -3.95
CA GLY A 6 -3.19 -8.81 -4.58
C GLY A 6 -2.58 -7.76 -3.64
N VAL A 7 -3.41 -7.08 -2.84
CA VAL A 7 -2.93 -6.12 -1.83
C VAL A 7 -2.14 -6.81 -0.72
N ALA A 8 -2.55 -8.00 -0.28
CA ALA A 8 -1.80 -8.76 0.72
C ALA A 8 -0.38 -9.11 0.23
N VAL A 9 -0.27 -9.55 -1.02
CA VAL A 9 1.04 -9.80 -1.66
C VAL A 9 1.83 -8.49 -1.81
N LEU A 10 1.18 -7.42 -2.29
CA LEU A 10 1.83 -6.12 -2.46
C LEU A 10 2.43 -5.60 -1.14
N ASN A 11 1.73 -5.73 -0.02
CA ASN A 11 2.24 -5.33 1.30
C ASN A 11 3.58 -6.01 1.63
N LYS A 12 3.70 -7.31 1.33
CA LYS A 12 4.96 -8.07 1.54
C LYS A 12 6.08 -7.62 0.61
N LEU A 13 5.74 -7.39 -0.65
CA LEU A 13 6.72 -6.91 -1.65
C LEU A 13 7.22 -5.52 -1.29
N VAL A 14 6.34 -4.62 -0.85
CA VAL A 14 6.71 -3.27 -0.40
C VAL A 14 7.63 -3.34 0.81
N ALA A 15 7.31 -4.16 1.82
CA ALA A 15 8.17 -4.32 2.99
C ALA A 15 9.57 -4.86 2.60
N LEU A 16 9.62 -5.88 1.73
CA LEU A 16 10.87 -6.45 1.25
C LEU A 16 11.70 -5.41 0.48
N ALA A 17 11.08 -4.73 -0.50
CA ALA A 17 11.75 -3.72 -1.31
C ALA A 17 12.25 -2.55 -0.46
N SER A 18 11.42 -2.02 0.45
CA SER A 18 11.77 -0.91 1.33
C SER A 18 12.93 -1.24 2.28
N LYS A 19 12.97 -2.48 2.79
CA LYS A 19 14.06 -2.97 3.63
C LYS A 19 15.37 -3.12 2.85
N THR A 20 15.28 -3.63 1.62
CA THR A 20 16.45 -3.93 0.79
C THR A 20 17.03 -2.69 0.14
N LEU A 21 16.17 -1.79 -0.36
CA LEU A 21 16.54 -0.57 -1.08
C LEU A 21 16.46 0.66 -0.15
N ARG A 22 17.25 0.67 0.93
CA ARG A 22 17.16 1.71 1.97
C ARG A 22 17.55 3.11 1.49
N ASP A 23 18.36 3.20 0.47
CA ASP A 23 18.81 4.48 -0.09
C ASP A 23 17.85 5.04 -1.16
N PHE A 24 16.80 4.29 -1.51
CA PHE A 24 15.78 4.73 -2.47
C PHE A 24 14.71 5.57 -1.77
N ASP A 25 14.28 6.62 -2.45
CA ASP A 25 13.16 7.46 -2.05
C ASP A 25 11.82 6.74 -2.21
N ILE A 26 10.90 6.86 -1.26
CA ILE A 26 9.59 6.19 -1.33
C ILE A 26 8.50 7.20 -1.61
N GLU A 27 7.76 6.97 -2.71
CA GLU A 27 6.60 7.76 -3.11
C GLU A 27 5.43 6.82 -3.38
N ILE A 28 4.28 7.07 -2.77
CA ILE A 28 3.06 6.29 -2.93
C ILE A 28 2.02 7.16 -3.60
N VAL A 29 1.44 6.68 -4.70
CA VAL A 29 0.33 7.35 -5.39
C VAL A 29 -0.86 6.42 -5.42
N GLU A 30 -2.01 6.91 -4.92
CA GLU A 30 -3.27 6.18 -5.00
C GLU A 30 -4.30 6.93 -5.83
N GLN A 31 -5.12 6.19 -6.55
CA GLN A 31 -6.14 6.72 -7.43
C GLN A 31 -7.47 6.03 -7.15
N HIS A 32 -8.53 6.81 -6.93
CA HIS A 32 -9.88 6.30 -6.74
C HIS A 32 -10.92 7.19 -7.44
N HIS A 33 -12.14 6.67 -7.50
CA HIS A 33 -13.27 7.37 -8.07
C HIS A 33 -13.57 8.70 -7.35
N ARG A 34 -14.22 9.62 -8.05
CA ARG A 34 -14.54 10.98 -7.56
C ARG A 34 -15.39 11.03 -6.29
N HIS A 35 -16.09 9.94 -5.96
CA HIS A 35 -16.98 9.85 -4.80
C HIS A 35 -16.31 9.30 -3.54
N LYS A 36 -15.01 8.98 -3.57
CA LYS A 36 -14.29 8.50 -2.38
C LYS A 36 -14.03 9.66 -1.44
N VAL A 37 -14.50 9.53 -0.18
CA VAL A 37 -14.50 10.61 0.81
C VAL A 37 -13.22 10.66 1.65
N ASP A 38 -12.61 9.50 1.93
CA ASP A 38 -11.36 9.43 2.69
C ASP A 38 -10.14 9.65 1.76
N SER A 39 -9.13 10.32 2.26
CA SER A 39 -7.87 10.61 1.57
C SER A 39 -6.73 10.81 2.58
N PRO A 40 -5.59 10.09 2.45
CA PRO A 40 -5.37 8.96 1.55
C PRO A 40 -6.23 7.75 1.87
N SER A 41 -6.32 6.77 0.95
CA SER A 41 -7.07 5.52 1.17
C SER A 41 -6.42 4.66 2.25
N GLY A 42 -7.23 3.87 2.99
CA GLY A 42 -6.70 2.96 4.00
C GLY A 42 -5.67 1.96 3.45
N THR A 43 -5.80 1.53 2.18
CA THR A 43 -4.81 0.68 1.52
C THR A 43 -3.48 1.41 1.33
N ALA A 44 -3.51 2.67 0.89
CA ALA A 44 -2.29 3.46 0.72
C ALA A 44 -1.56 3.70 2.05
N LEU A 45 -2.32 3.98 3.11
CA LEU A 45 -1.76 4.12 4.47
C LEU A 45 -1.13 2.80 4.95
N THR A 46 -1.79 1.66 4.74
CA THR A 46 -1.21 0.35 5.07
C THR A 46 0.08 0.06 4.30
N LEU A 47 0.15 0.41 3.00
CA LEU A 47 1.38 0.28 2.21
C LEU A 47 2.51 1.16 2.78
N ALA A 48 2.17 2.41 3.17
CA ALA A 48 3.12 3.32 3.81
C ALA A 48 3.61 2.79 5.16
N GLU A 49 2.71 2.23 5.99
CA GLU A 49 3.06 1.57 7.26
C GLU A 49 4.04 0.40 7.04
N HIS A 50 3.78 -0.45 6.04
CA HIS A 50 4.71 -1.54 5.71
C HIS A 50 6.07 -1.05 5.25
N ALA A 51 6.11 0.05 4.50
CA ALA A 51 7.35 0.67 4.05
C ALA A 51 8.13 1.30 5.23
N ALA A 52 7.45 2.07 6.09
CA ALA A 52 8.04 2.71 7.26
C ALA A 52 8.58 1.68 8.26
N ASN A 53 7.74 0.70 8.64
CA ASN A 53 8.14 -0.37 9.57
C ASN A 53 9.34 -1.18 9.06
N ALA A 54 9.42 -1.42 7.74
CA ALA A 54 10.56 -2.12 7.13
C ALA A 54 11.88 -1.32 7.18
N ARG A 55 11.79 -0.02 7.47
CA ARG A 55 12.92 0.90 7.64
C ARG A 55 13.14 1.33 9.10
N ASP A 56 12.37 0.78 10.04
CA ASP A 56 12.39 1.17 11.46
C ASP A 56 12.04 2.65 11.68
N LEU A 57 11.09 3.17 10.86
CA LEU A 57 10.61 4.55 10.90
C LEU A 57 9.18 4.61 11.48
N ASP A 58 8.85 5.71 12.15
CA ASP A 58 7.48 6.06 12.54
C ASP A 58 6.78 6.76 11.37
N LEU A 59 5.71 6.16 10.84
CA LEU A 59 4.99 6.73 9.70
C LEU A 59 4.42 8.12 9.99
N ASP A 60 3.97 8.38 11.21
CA ASP A 60 3.38 9.67 11.56
C ASP A 60 4.42 10.81 11.54
N GLU A 61 5.69 10.50 11.77
CA GLU A 61 6.79 11.45 11.72
C GLU A 61 7.30 11.71 10.29
N VAL A 62 7.28 10.67 9.41
CA VAL A 62 7.92 10.74 8.09
C VAL A 62 6.94 10.89 6.93
N ARG A 63 5.62 10.84 7.18
CA ARG A 63 4.61 10.91 6.13
C ARG A 63 4.41 12.30 5.57
N ILE A 64 4.46 12.42 4.25
CA ILE A 64 4.07 13.61 3.49
C ILE A 64 2.79 13.34 2.70
N SER A 65 1.75 14.17 2.89
CA SER A 65 0.44 13.99 2.24
C SER A 65 0.13 15.05 1.19
N GLY A 66 1.12 15.72 0.69
CA GLY A 66 1.02 16.76 -0.35
C GLY A 66 2.27 17.61 -0.40
N ARG A 67 2.54 18.19 -1.55
CA ARG A 67 3.60 19.19 -1.74
C ARG A 67 3.02 20.34 -2.55
N ASP A 68 3.17 21.57 -2.05
CA ASP A 68 2.70 22.78 -2.71
C ASP A 68 3.68 23.94 -2.48
N GLY A 69 3.95 24.72 -3.53
CA GLY A 69 4.87 25.87 -3.48
C GLY A 69 6.34 25.47 -3.42
N GLN A 70 7.15 26.35 -2.83
CA GLN A 70 8.60 26.16 -2.69
C GLN A 70 8.93 25.44 -1.38
N ILE A 71 8.87 24.14 -1.39
CA ILE A 71 9.03 23.27 -0.20
C ILE A 71 10.48 22.86 0.09
N GLY A 72 11.44 23.25 -0.77
CA GLY A 72 12.81 22.75 -0.70
C GLY A 72 12.98 21.35 -1.29
N ALA A 73 14.17 20.79 -1.16
CA ALA A 73 14.45 19.43 -1.60
C ALA A 73 13.79 18.40 -0.66
N ARG A 74 13.46 17.26 -1.21
CA ARG A 74 12.96 16.10 -0.46
C ARG A 74 13.95 15.69 0.64
N THR A 75 13.45 15.31 1.81
CA THR A 75 14.28 14.73 2.88
C THR A 75 14.44 13.22 2.69
N LYS A 76 15.51 12.66 3.28
CA LYS A 76 15.91 11.26 3.03
C LYS A 76 14.84 10.23 3.42
N ASP A 77 14.24 10.40 4.59
CA ASP A 77 13.38 9.36 5.19
C ASP A 77 11.87 9.63 4.99
N GLU A 78 11.50 10.71 4.31
CA GLU A 78 10.09 10.98 4.05
C GLU A 78 9.44 9.92 3.15
N ILE A 79 8.21 9.57 3.48
CA ILE A 79 7.35 8.67 2.69
C ILE A 79 6.13 9.48 2.24
N ALA A 80 6.07 9.80 0.95
CA ALA A 80 4.94 10.55 0.45
C ALA A 80 3.75 9.63 0.12
N VAL A 81 2.54 10.10 0.42
CA VAL A 81 1.28 9.41 0.08
C VAL A 81 0.36 10.39 -0.61
N MET A 82 0.32 10.35 -1.93
CA MET A 82 -0.46 11.24 -2.79
C MET A 82 -1.75 10.59 -3.25
N ALA A 83 -2.85 11.33 -3.20
CA ALA A 83 -4.18 10.85 -3.54
C ALA A 83 -4.76 11.57 -4.74
N LEU A 84 -5.17 10.83 -5.76
CA LEU A 84 -5.88 11.34 -6.93
C LEU A 84 -7.34 10.87 -6.93
N ARG A 85 -8.24 11.74 -7.35
CA ARG A 85 -9.69 11.47 -7.44
C ARG A 85 -10.18 11.80 -8.84
N GLY A 86 -10.84 10.81 -9.49
CA GLY A 86 -11.38 11.02 -10.82
C GLY A 86 -12.15 9.83 -11.36
N GLY A 87 -13.12 10.09 -12.24
CA GLY A 87 -13.89 9.07 -12.92
C GLY A 87 -14.53 8.05 -11.96
N ASP A 88 -14.48 6.80 -12.37
CA ASP A 88 -15.02 5.62 -11.71
C ASP A 88 -13.94 4.63 -11.24
N ILE A 89 -12.68 5.08 -11.13
CA ILE A 89 -11.54 4.24 -10.73
C ILE A 89 -11.85 3.50 -9.45
N VAL A 90 -11.85 2.17 -9.51
CA VAL A 90 -12.16 1.32 -8.34
C VAL A 90 -11.07 1.42 -7.27
N GLY A 91 -9.82 1.41 -7.69
CA GLY A 91 -8.66 1.63 -6.84
C GLY A 91 -7.37 1.23 -7.54
N ARG A 92 -6.39 2.13 -7.57
CA ARG A 92 -5.05 1.89 -8.06
C ARG A 92 -4.05 2.41 -7.04
N HIS A 93 -3.01 1.64 -6.78
CA HIS A 93 -1.94 1.98 -5.86
C HIS A 93 -0.60 1.69 -6.52
N THR A 94 0.26 2.67 -6.53
CA THR A 94 1.65 2.56 -6.99
C THR A 94 2.56 2.92 -5.83
N VAL A 95 3.49 2.04 -5.50
CA VAL A 95 4.60 2.32 -4.58
C VAL A 95 5.85 2.37 -5.42
N GLY A 96 6.42 3.56 -5.56
CA GLY A 96 7.68 3.78 -6.25
C GLY A 96 8.83 3.89 -5.25
N LEU A 97 9.94 3.24 -5.58
CA LEU A 97 11.23 3.37 -4.92
C LEU A 97 12.21 3.93 -5.96
N TYR A 98 12.68 5.16 -5.74
CA TYR A 98 13.43 5.94 -6.73
C TYR A 98 14.85 6.22 -6.26
N ASN A 99 15.83 6.05 -7.16
CA ASN A 99 17.22 6.40 -6.93
C ASN A 99 17.84 6.99 -8.20
N ASP A 100 19.02 7.52 -8.11
CA ASP A 100 19.75 8.00 -9.26
C ASP A 100 20.02 6.88 -10.28
N GLY A 101 19.54 7.08 -11.50
CA GLY A 101 19.74 6.14 -12.61
C GLY A 101 18.77 4.96 -12.70
N GLU A 102 17.98 4.66 -11.64
CA GLU A 102 16.97 3.60 -11.66
C GLU A 102 15.82 3.84 -10.69
N PHE A 103 14.71 3.16 -10.93
CA PHE A 103 13.61 3.08 -9.99
C PHE A 103 12.86 1.75 -10.11
N LEU A 104 12.21 1.35 -9.02
CA LEU A 104 11.32 0.20 -8.96
C LEU A 104 9.91 0.66 -8.63
N GLU A 105 8.91 0.25 -9.41
CA GLU A 105 7.50 0.49 -9.12
C GLU A 105 6.74 -0.82 -8.88
N LEU A 106 6.01 -0.87 -7.78
CA LEU A 106 5.11 -1.94 -7.41
C LEU A 106 3.67 -1.45 -7.54
N ASN A 107 2.90 -2.07 -8.43
CA ASN A 107 1.55 -1.60 -8.77
C ASN A 107 0.48 -2.64 -8.45
N HIS A 108 -0.65 -2.18 -7.92
CA HIS A 108 -1.89 -2.94 -7.81
C HIS A 108 -3.05 -2.12 -8.37
N THR A 109 -3.87 -2.73 -9.22
CA THR A 109 -5.09 -2.13 -9.76
C THR A 109 -6.27 -3.05 -9.53
N ALA A 110 -7.27 -2.59 -8.79
CA ALA A 110 -8.57 -3.22 -8.71
C ALA A 110 -9.43 -2.73 -9.89
N THR A 111 -9.85 -3.63 -10.76
CA THR A 111 -10.71 -3.32 -11.93
C THR A 111 -12.19 -3.53 -11.63
N ALA A 112 -12.51 -4.22 -10.52
CA ALA A 112 -13.89 -4.45 -10.08
C ALA A 112 -13.94 -4.55 -8.54
N ARG A 113 -15.06 -4.10 -7.94
CA ARG A 113 -15.25 -4.15 -6.48
C ARG A 113 -15.38 -5.56 -5.92
N ASN A 114 -15.78 -6.53 -6.75
CA ASN A 114 -15.92 -7.93 -6.32
C ASN A 114 -14.59 -8.63 -6.04
N THR A 115 -13.45 -7.99 -6.29
CA THR A 115 -12.13 -8.54 -5.91
C THR A 115 -12.03 -8.75 -4.39
N PHE A 116 -12.64 -7.87 -3.59
CA PHE A 116 -12.64 -7.97 -2.13
C PHE A 116 -13.53 -9.12 -1.63
N SER A 117 -14.73 -9.27 -2.18
CA SER A 117 -15.63 -10.37 -1.82
C SER A 117 -15.09 -11.74 -2.26
N LYS A 118 -14.44 -11.83 -3.41
CA LYS A 118 -13.74 -13.06 -3.86
C LYS A 118 -12.62 -13.45 -2.89
N GLY A 119 -11.84 -12.49 -2.42
CA GLY A 119 -10.82 -12.71 -1.40
C GLY A 119 -11.42 -13.19 -0.08
N ALA A 120 -12.49 -12.54 0.39
CA ALA A 120 -13.20 -12.94 1.61
C ALA A 120 -13.74 -14.38 1.53
N ILE A 121 -14.36 -14.77 0.40
CA ILE A 121 -14.85 -16.14 0.18
C ILE A 121 -13.69 -17.14 0.18
N LYS A 122 -12.55 -16.81 -0.42
CA LYS A 122 -11.37 -17.68 -0.41
C LYS A 122 -10.87 -17.93 1.02
N VAL A 123 -10.75 -16.86 1.82
CA VAL A 123 -10.33 -16.98 3.23
C VAL A 123 -11.36 -17.72 4.07
N ALA A 124 -12.66 -17.46 3.85
CA ALA A 124 -13.75 -18.17 4.54
C ALA A 124 -13.73 -19.70 4.28
N LYS A 125 -13.37 -20.12 3.08
CA LYS A 125 -13.18 -21.54 2.76
C LYS A 125 -11.92 -22.12 3.40
N TRP A 126 -10.84 -21.34 3.44
CA TRP A 126 -9.56 -21.77 4.00
C TRP A 126 -9.62 -21.96 5.52
N ILE A 127 -10.40 -21.14 6.24
CA ILE A 127 -10.47 -21.18 7.71
C ILE A 127 -11.24 -22.38 8.27
N ILE A 128 -12.01 -23.09 7.42
CA ILE A 128 -12.78 -24.26 7.86
C ILE A 128 -11.83 -25.33 8.37
N GLY A 129 -12.08 -25.82 9.59
CA GLY A 129 -11.27 -26.86 10.25
C GLY A 129 -9.94 -26.36 10.81
N LYS A 130 -9.71 -25.05 10.87
CA LYS A 130 -8.55 -24.47 11.58
C LYS A 130 -8.85 -24.30 13.06
N ASP A 131 -7.81 -24.29 13.87
CA ASP A 131 -7.91 -24.02 15.31
C ASP A 131 -8.53 -22.66 15.60
N ALA A 132 -9.19 -22.53 16.76
CA ALA A 132 -9.80 -21.28 17.18
C ALA A 132 -8.76 -20.25 17.59
N LYS A 133 -8.41 -19.32 16.67
CA LYS A 133 -7.51 -18.16 16.89
C LYS A 133 -7.80 -17.05 15.88
N LEU A 134 -7.16 -15.90 16.06
CA LEU A 134 -7.17 -14.82 15.08
C LEU A 134 -6.23 -15.18 13.91
N TYR A 135 -6.77 -15.15 12.71
CA TYR A 135 -6.02 -15.32 11.47
C TYR A 135 -6.06 -14.05 10.62
N SER A 136 -5.00 -13.81 9.90
CA SER A 136 -4.88 -12.77 8.89
C SER A 136 -5.06 -13.34 7.48
N ILE A 137 -5.22 -12.46 6.50
CA ILE A 137 -5.18 -12.86 5.09
C ILE A 137 -3.81 -13.46 4.70
N ASN A 138 -2.73 -13.04 5.37
CA ASN A 138 -1.40 -13.58 5.12
C ASN A 138 -1.32 -15.07 5.48
N ASP A 139 -1.92 -15.48 6.62
CA ASP A 139 -1.98 -16.89 7.00
C ASP A 139 -2.69 -17.74 5.94
N ALA A 140 -3.77 -17.22 5.36
CA ALA A 140 -4.52 -17.90 4.31
C ALA A 140 -3.76 -18.01 2.98
N LEU A 141 -2.77 -17.14 2.76
CA LEU A 141 -1.93 -17.12 1.56
C LEU A 141 -0.55 -17.76 1.77
N GLY A 142 -0.19 -18.11 3.01
CA GLY A 142 1.14 -18.64 3.35
C GLY A 142 2.26 -17.59 3.24
N LEU A 143 1.95 -16.32 3.59
CA LEU A 143 2.85 -15.16 3.48
C LEU A 143 3.48 -14.79 4.84
#